data_b8551302f619c096a39b6e8e76110488
#
_entry.id   b8551302f619c096a39b6e8e76110488
#
_cell.length_a   1.000
_cell.length_b   1.000
_cell.length_c   1.000
_cell.angle_alpha   90.00
_cell.angle_beta   90.00
_cell.angle_gamma   90.00
#
_symmetry.space_group_name_H-M   'P 1'
#
loop_
_entity.id
_entity.type
_entity.pdbx_description
1 polymer ?
#
loop_
_entity_poly.entity_id
_entity_poly.type
_entity_poly.pdbx_seq_one_letter_code
_entity_poly.pdbx_strand_id
1 'polypeptide(L)'
;MWSRVSRLVLAGSLILSAGFGAKKDHNDAFVAGDPAENKIAREVRHQLVMLPYYGVFDDLAFKLDGGTVTLLGAVTRPTLKSDAENVVKRVEGITQVVNEIKVLPLSPMDDQTRRAVYRAIYGDPALSMRYGFRAVPSIHIIVENGHVTLEGVVANEMDKNLCNIRANGVPNVFSVTNELQVEGH
;
A
#
# COMPACT_ATOMS: atom_id res chain seq x y z
N MET A 1 28.66 29.74 -53.57
CA MET A 1 27.40 29.41 -52.85
C MET A 1 27.73 28.22 -51.96
N TRP A 2 28.02 28.47 -50.68
CA TRP A 2 28.31 27.42 -49.73
C TRP A 2 27.21 27.41 -48.68
N SER A 3 26.49 26.29 -48.61
CA SER A 3 25.50 26.04 -47.55
C SER A 3 26.20 25.48 -46.30
N ARG A 4 26.03 26.19 -45.21
CA ARG A 4 26.48 25.77 -43.88
C ARG A 4 25.55 24.68 -43.32
N VAL A 5 26.07 23.48 -43.11
CA VAL A 5 25.39 22.42 -42.35
C VAL A 5 25.60 22.67 -40.87
N SER A 6 24.56 23.08 -40.17
CA SER A 6 24.56 23.18 -38.71
C SER A 6 24.50 21.81 -38.10
N ARG A 7 25.51 21.44 -37.36
CA ARG A 7 25.52 20.25 -36.49
C ARG A 7 24.76 20.55 -35.22
N LEU A 8 23.60 19.88 -35.05
CA LEU A 8 22.85 19.87 -33.80
C LEU A 8 23.55 18.93 -32.81
N VAL A 9 24.16 19.51 -31.78
CA VAL A 9 24.69 18.74 -30.64
C VAL A 9 23.52 18.39 -29.73
N LEU A 10 23.10 17.12 -29.70
CA LEU A 10 22.19 16.58 -28.69
C LEU A 10 22.98 16.43 -27.38
N ALA A 11 22.75 17.38 -26.47
CA ALA A 11 23.15 17.22 -25.08
C ALA A 11 22.21 16.23 -24.41
N GLY A 12 22.66 14.99 -24.23
CA GLY A 12 21.98 13.99 -23.42
C GLY A 12 22.02 14.41 -21.94
N SER A 13 20.92 14.91 -21.43
CA SER A 13 20.71 15.07 -20.00
C SER A 13 20.58 13.71 -19.35
N LEU A 14 21.63 13.26 -18.67
CA LEU A 14 21.56 12.15 -17.75
C LEU A 14 20.74 12.61 -16.54
N ILE A 15 19.46 12.27 -16.49
CA ILE A 15 18.62 12.47 -15.29
C ILE A 15 19.06 11.39 -14.30
N LEU A 16 19.91 11.79 -13.37
CA LEU A 16 20.21 11.02 -12.17
C LEU A 16 18.95 11.04 -11.31
N SER A 17 18.11 10.02 -11.39
CA SER A 17 16.98 9.84 -10.49
C SER A 17 17.52 9.47 -9.10
N ALA A 18 17.82 10.49 -8.30
CA ALA A 18 17.90 10.31 -6.86
C ALA A 18 16.54 9.81 -6.38
N GLY A 19 16.51 8.57 -5.91
CA GLY A 19 15.31 7.98 -5.29
C GLY A 19 15.00 8.67 -3.96
N PHE A 20 14.45 9.87 -4.03
CA PHE A 20 13.67 10.41 -2.93
C PHE A 20 12.37 9.62 -2.92
N GLY A 21 12.12 8.87 -1.85
CA GLY A 21 10.84 8.23 -1.63
C GLY A 21 9.73 9.26 -1.82
N ALA A 22 9.00 9.14 -2.92
CA ALA A 22 7.88 10.01 -3.18
C ALA A 22 6.88 9.80 -2.05
N LYS A 23 6.56 10.88 -1.30
CA LYS A 23 5.51 10.83 -0.29
C LYS A 23 4.23 10.38 -1.00
N LYS A 24 3.61 9.32 -0.52
CA LYS A 24 2.33 8.85 -1.06
C LYS A 24 1.32 10.00 -0.96
N ASP A 25 0.61 10.28 -2.02
CA ASP A 25 -0.42 11.34 -2.09
C ASP A 25 -1.81 10.84 -1.67
N HIS A 26 -1.86 9.80 -0.82
CA HIS A 26 -3.05 9.24 -0.22
C HIS A 26 -2.77 8.78 1.23
N ASN A 27 -3.84 8.56 2.00
CA ASN A 27 -3.77 8.10 3.38
C ASN A 27 -4.07 6.60 3.43
N ASP A 28 -3.12 5.81 3.92
CA ASP A 28 -3.35 4.39 4.20
C ASP A 28 -4.24 4.25 5.44
N ALA A 29 -5.23 3.38 5.38
CA ALA A 29 -6.23 3.27 6.44
C ALA A 29 -5.63 2.79 7.78
N PHE A 30 -4.62 1.94 7.73
CA PHE A 30 -3.97 1.37 8.93
C PHE A 30 -2.77 2.19 9.43
N VAL A 31 -2.35 3.24 8.72
CA VAL A 31 -1.31 4.17 9.17
C VAL A 31 -1.93 5.20 10.10
N ALA A 32 -1.36 5.40 11.27
CA ALA A 32 -1.81 6.46 12.18
C ALA A 32 -1.68 7.82 11.48
N GLY A 33 -2.77 8.58 11.47
CA GLY A 33 -2.77 9.92 10.89
C GLY A 33 -1.90 10.90 11.67
N ASP A 34 -1.51 11.98 11.03
CA ASP A 34 -0.87 13.12 11.67
C ASP A 34 -1.77 13.65 12.81
N PRO A 35 -1.23 14.06 13.97
CA PRO A 35 -2.00 14.74 15.03
C PRO A 35 -2.82 15.93 14.53
N ALA A 36 -2.36 16.59 13.46
CA ALA A 36 -3.08 17.67 12.77
C ALA A 36 -4.09 17.16 11.73
N GLU A 37 -4.26 15.85 11.58
CA GLU A 37 -5.18 15.28 10.61
C GLU A 37 -6.62 15.76 10.85
N ASN A 38 -7.31 16.05 9.77
CA ASN A 38 -8.73 16.44 9.78
C ASN A 38 -9.59 15.37 10.48
N LYS A 39 -10.56 15.80 11.30
CA LYS A 39 -11.52 14.92 11.98
C LYS A 39 -12.20 13.93 11.02
N ILE A 40 -12.55 14.37 9.82
CA ILE A 40 -13.17 13.54 8.79
C ILE A 40 -12.22 12.42 8.36
N ALA A 41 -10.94 12.72 8.10
CA ALA A 41 -9.96 11.73 7.69
C ALA A 41 -9.74 10.66 8.78
N ARG A 42 -9.72 11.07 10.07
CA ARG A 42 -9.64 10.11 11.18
C ARG A 42 -10.84 9.19 11.26
N GLU A 43 -12.05 9.74 11.03
CA GLU A 43 -13.27 8.95 11.04
C GLU A 43 -13.30 7.97 9.85
N VAL A 44 -12.94 8.42 8.64
CA VAL A 44 -12.81 7.55 7.46
C VAL A 44 -11.85 6.41 7.74
N ARG A 45 -10.67 6.71 8.28
CA ARG A 45 -9.67 5.71 8.67
C ARG A 45 -10.24 4.69 9.66
N HIS A 46 -10.90 5.18 10.71
CA HIS A 46 -11.52 4.33 11.73
C HIS A 46 -12.54 3.38 11.12
N GLN A 47 -13.42 3.88 10.27
CA GLN A 47 -14.45 3.06 9.61
C GLN A 47 -13.85 1.98 8.70
N LEU A 48 -12.77 2.29 7.97
CA LEU A 48 -12.11 1.33 7.10
C LEU A 48 -11.40 0.22 7.90
N VAL A 49 -10.68 0.58 8.96
CA VAL A 49 -9.96 -0.40 9.81
C VAL A 49 -10.93 -1.32 10.56
N MET A 50 -12.14 -0.85 10.88
CA MET A 50 -13.17 -1.63 11.58
C MET A 50 -13.98 -2.54 10.66
N LEU A 51 -13.70 -2.57 9.36
CA LEU A 51 -14.44 -3.43 8.43
C LEU A 51 -14.24 -4.92 8.76
N PRO A 52 -15.33 -5.70 8.79
CA PRO A 52 -15.25 -7.15 8.92
C PRO A 52 -14.46 -7.72 7.73
N TYR A 53 -13.62 -8.72 8.02
CA TYR A 53 -12.80 -9.41 7.02
C TYR A 53 -11.65 -8.59 6.41
N TYR A 54 -11.43 -7.34 6.85
CA TYR A 54 -10.22 -6.61 6.51
C TYR A 54 -9.01 -7.28 7.17
N GLY A 55 -8.03 -7.67 6.40
CA GLY A 55 -6.93 -8.49 6.87
C GLY A 55 -5.59 -8.20 6.22
N VAL A 56 -4.64 -9.05 6.53
CA VAL A 56 -3.23 -8.93 6.08
C VAL A 56 -3.07 -9.00 4.55
N PHE A 57 -4.03 -9.54 3.84
CA PHE A 57 -3.99 -9.70 2.36
C PHE A 57 -4.80 -8.64 1.62
N ASP A 58 -5.26 -7.64 2.33
CA ASP A 58 -6.00 -6.51 1.79
C ASP A 58 -5.25 -5.22 2.12
N ASP A 59 -5.32 -4.25 1.22
CA ASP A 59 -4.85 -2.88 1.44
C ASP A 59 -5.99 -1.91 1.19
N LEU A 60 -6.21 -0.99 2.11
CA LEU A 60 -7.19 0.09 1.99
C LEU A 60 -6.50 1.42 2.23
N ALA A 61 -6.68 2.33 1.29
CA ALA A 61 -6.17 3.68 1.36
C ALA A 61 -7.22 4.67 0.87
N PHE A 62 -7.05 5.95 1.16
CA PHE A 62 -7.97 6.97 0.71
C PHE A 62 -7.29 8.33 0.49
N LYS A 63 -7.87 9.13 -0.38
CA LYS A 63 -7.61 10.57 -0.53
C LYS A 63 -8.84 11.32 -0.09
N LEU A 64 -8.64 12.41 0.66
CA LEU A 64 -9.70 13.33 1.05
C LEU A 64 -9.44 14.68 0.40
N ASP A 65 -10.38 15.13 -0.43
CA ASP A 65 -10.37 16.44 -1.05
C ASP A 65 -11.72 17.14 -0.77
N GLY A 66 -11.71 18.07 0.14
CA GLY A 66 -12.93 18.70 0.65
C GLY A 66 -13.88 17.64 1.25
N GLY A 67 -15.07 17.48 0.67
CA GLY A 67 -16.06 16.46 1.04
C GLY A 67 -16.03 15.21 0.16
N THR A 68 -15.06 15.07 -0.77
CA THR A 68 -14.93 13.93 -1.66
C THR A 68 -13.86 12.97 -1.12
N VAL A 69 -14.20 11.69 -0.97
CA VAL A 69 -13.26 10.63 -0.63
C VAL A 69 -13.05 9.74 -1.85
N THR A 70 -11.80 9.57 -2.28
CA THR A 70 -11.41 8.55 -3.26
C THR A 70 -10.80 7.38 -2.50
N LEU A 71 -11.47 6.22 -2.55
CA LEU A 71 -10.99 4.96 -1.97
C LEU A 71 -10.03 4.27 -2.94
N LEU A 72 -8.91 3.81 -2.43
CA LEU A 72 -7.80 3.22 -3.16
C LEU A 72 -7.38 1.89 -2.49
N GLY A 73 -6.44 1.19 -3.12
CA GLY A 73 -5.87 -0.04 -2.61
C GLY A 73 -6.36 -1.29 -3.33
N ALA A 74 -6.14 -2.44 -2.73
CA ALA A 74 -6.47 -3.73 -3.32
C ALA A 74 -7.02 -4.70 -2.27
N VAL A 75 -8.08 -5.42 -2.62
CA VAL A 75 -8.76 -6.35 -1.71
C VAL A 75 -8.96 -7.72 -2.34
N THR A 76 -8.95 -8.75 -1.51
CA THR A 76 -9.18 -10.13 -1.95
C THR A 76 -10.66 -10.45 -2.14
N ARG A 77 -11.56 -9.66 -1.53
CA ARG A 77 -13.01 -9.91 -1.54
C ARG A 77 -13.79 -8.74 -2.15
N PRO A 78 -14.67 -8.99 -3.14
CA PRO A 78 -15.52 -7.95 -3.71
C PRO A 78 -16.42 -7.27 -2.67
N THR A 79 -16.86 -8.02 -1.65
CA THR A 79 -17.70 -7.49 -0.54
C THR A 79 -16.97 -6.39 0.23
N LEU A 80 -15.66 -6.55 0.46
CA LEU A 80 -14.87 -5.55 1.20
C LEU A 80 -14.79 -4.21 0.44
N LYS A 81 -14.73 -4.25 -0.91
CA LYS A 81 -14.81 -3.05 -1.75
C LYS A 81 -16.13 -2.32 -1.57
N SER A 82 -17.27 -3.03 -1.59
CA SER A 82 -18.60 -2.42 -1.41
C SER A 82 -18.83 -1.97 0.04
N ASP A 83 -18.34 -2.73 1.01
CA ASP A 83 -18.48 -2.37 2.42
C ASP A 83 -17.67 -1.11 2.76
N ALA A 84 -16.45 -0.97 2.22
CA ALA A 84 -15.63 0.23 2.36
C ALA A 84 -16.39 1.47 1.86
N GLU A 85 -16.99 1.40 0.68
CA GLU A 85 -17.79 2.50 0.12
C GLU A 85 -19.00 2.83 1.02
N ASN A 86 -19.69 1.80 1.48
CA ASN A 86 -20.91 1.96 2.28
C ASN A 86 -20.64 2.61 3.66
N VAL A 87 -19.53 2.25 4.32
CA VAL A 87 -19.20 2.85 5.62
C VAL A 87 -18.71 4.29 5.47
N VAL A 88 -17.92 4.58 4.43
CA VAL A 88 -17.40 5.92 4.19
C VAL A 88 -18.52 6.89 3.79
N LYS A 89 -19.51 6.47 3.01
CA LYS A 89 -20.70 7.29 2.67
C LYS A 89 -21.49 7.76 3.90
N ARG A 90 -21.35 7.09 5.04
CA ARG A 90 -22.07 7.45 6.28
C ARG A 90 -21.30 8.45 7.14
N VAL A 91 -20.05 8.73 6.83
CA VAL A 91 -19.23 9.66 7.60
C VAL A 91 -19.73 11.08 7.38
N GLU A 92 -19.98 11.78 8.48
CA GLU A 92 -20.43 13.17 8.45
C GLU A 92 -19.42 14.08 7.75
N GLY A 93 -19.87 14.91 6.83
CA GLY A 93 -19.03 15.79 6.02
C GLY A 93 -18.56 15.20 4.70
N ILE A 94 -18.86 13.93 4.41
CA ILE A 94 -18.62 13.33 3.10
C ILE A 94 -19.83 13.57 2.19
N THR A 95 -19.57 14.15 1.04
CA THR A 95 -20.59 14.44 0.00
C THR A 95 -20.51 13.48 -1.19
N GLN A 96 -19.31 12.95 -1.44
CA GLN A 96 -19.07 12.03 -2.56
C GLN A 96 -18.03 10.99 -2.19
N VAL A 97 -18.23 9.76 -2.66
CA VAL A 97 -17.24 8.66 -2.57
C VAL A 97 -16.97 8.13 -3.97
N VAL A 98 -15.71 8.13 -4.36
CA VAL A 98 -15.20 7.50 -5.59
C VAL A 98 -14.48 6.23 -5.18
N ASN A 99 -14.92 5.07 -5.67
CA ASN A 99 -14.39 3.78 -5.25
C ASN A 99 -13.49 3.17 -6.33
N GLU A 100 -12.20 3.40 -6.22
CA GLU A 100 -11.14 2.87 -7.09
C GLU A 100 -10.44 1.63 -6.51
N ILE A 101 -10.96 1.04 -5.42
CA ILE A 101 -10.40 -0.18 -4.83
C ILE A 101 -10.39 -1.28 -5.89
N LYS A 102 -9.22 -1.88 -6.09
CA LYS A 102 -9.05 -3.03 -6.98
C LYS A 102 -9.47 -4.30 -6.28
N VAL A 103 -10.29 -5.12 -6.92
CA VAL A 103 -10.54 -6.49 -6.46
C VAL A 103 -9.52 -7.40 -7.14
N LEU A 104 -8.73 -8.10 -6.33
CA LEU A 104 -7.71 -9.02 -6.82
C LEU A 104 -8.37 -10.25 -7.46
N PRO A 105 -7.83 -10.77 -8.58
CA PRO A 105 -8.37 -11.94 -9.21
C PRO A 105 -8.25 -13.19 -8.32
N LEU A 106 -9.22 -14.09 -8.43
CA LEU A 106 -9.15 -15.40 -7.78
C LEU A 106 -8.05 -16.23 -8.43
N SER A 107 -7.01 -16.53 -7.65
CA SER A 107 -5.84 -17.29 -8.09
C SER A 107 -5.35 -18.21 -6.98
N PRO A 108 -5.50 -19.55 -7.11
CA PRO A 108 -4.95 -20.48 -6.11
C PRO A 108 -3.43 -20.36 -5.94
N MET A 109 -2.72 -20.00 -7.01
CA MET A 109 -1.27 -19.77 -6.94
C MET A 109 -0.92 -18.52 -6.12
N ASP A 110 -1.64 -17.41 -6.34
CA ASP A 110 -1.45 -16.20 -5.55
C ASP A 110 -1.85 -16.43 -4.09
N ASP A 111 -2.88 -17.18 -3.81
CA ASP A 111 -3.27 -17.56 -2.45
C ASP A 111 -2.20 -18.40 -1.75
N GLN A 112 -1.54 -19.29 -2.47
CA GLN A 112 -0.40 -20.06 -1.96
C GLN A 112 0.78 -19.14 -1.68
N THR A 113 1.07 -18.20 -2.59
CA THR A 113 2.15 -17.21 -2.47
C THR A 113 1.86 -16.26 -1.29
N ARG A 114 0.64 -15.72 -1.14
CA ARG A 114 0.21 -14.91 0.01
C ARG A 114 0.54 -15.60 1.34
N ARG A 115 0.12 -16.87 1.48
CA ARG A 115 0.38 -17.65 2.70
C ARG A 115 1.87 -17.95 2.92
N ALA A 116 2.63 -18.15 1.85
CA ALA A 116 4.07 -18.39 1.94
C ALA A 116 4.83 -17.13 2.36
N VAL A 117 4.51 -15.97 1.76
CA VAL A 117 5.08 -14.67 2.14
C VAL A 117 4.69 -14.31 3.58
N TYR A 118 3.44 -14.52 3.97
CA TYR A 118 2.98 -14.33 5.35
C TYR A 118 3.84 -15.14 6.33
N ARG A 119 4.05 -16.42 6.08
CA ARG A 119 4.91 -17.26 6.93
C ARG A 119 6.35 -16.80 6.95
N ALA A 120 6.88 -16.31 5.83
CA ALA A 120 8.25 -15.83 5.73
C ALA A 120 8.47 -14.53 6.54
N ILE A 121 7.50 -13.62 6.53
CA ILE A 121 7.56 -12.34 7.25
C ILE A 121 7.18 -12.54 8.73
N TYR A 122 5.97 -13.03 8.99
CA TYR A 122 5.45 -13.16 10.37
C TYR A 122 5.98 -14.38 11.13
N GLY A 123 6.68 -15.30 10.47
CA GLY A 123 7.46 -16.36 11.08
C GLY A 123 8.87 -15.94 11.49
N ASP A 124 9.36 -14.77 11.03
CA ASP A 124 10.62 -14.22 11.50
C ASP A 124 10.48 -13.72 12.95
N PRO A 125 11.31 -14.16 13.89
CA PRO A 125 11.18 -13.81 15.32
C PRO A 125 11.20 -12.30 15.59
N ALA A 126 12.03 -11.53 14.86
CA ALA A 126 12.13 -10.08 15.05
C ALA A 126 10.89 -9.35 14.57
N LEU A 127 10.34 -9.75 13.42
CA LEU A 127 9.13 -9.15 12.84
C LEU A 127 7.86 -9.61 13.58
N SER A 128 7.79 -10.91 13.92
CA SER A 128 6.65 -11.47 14.64
C SER A 128 6.44 -10.82 16.01
N MET A 129 7.52 -10.60 16.76
CA MET A 129 7.45 -9.96 18.08
C MET A 129 6.92 -8.53 18.01
N ARG A 130 7.21 -7.78 16.95
CA ARG A 130 6.80 -6.38 16.80
C ARG A 130 5.44 -6.22 16.15
N TYR A 131 5.13 -7.05 15.15
CA TYR A 131 3.99 -6.84 14.23
C TYR A 131 2.95 -7.95 14.29
N GLY A 132 3.26 -9.12 14.87
CA GLY A 132 2.41 -10.31 14.81
C GLY A 132 1.22 -10.34 15.76
N PHE A 133 1.17 -9.46 16.77
CA PHE A 133 0.16 -9.51 17.83
C PHE A 133 -1.00 -8.52 17.67
N ARG A 134 -1.08 -7.78 16.57
CA ARG A 134 -2.16 -6.83 16.31
C ARG A 134 -3.35 -7.54 15.65
N ALA A 135 -4.57 -7.12 16.00
CA ALA A 135 -5.80 -7.63 15.38
C ALA A 135 -5.83 -7.37 13.87
N VAL A 136 -5.37 -6.18 13.45
CA VAL A 136 -5.06 -5.87 12.05
C VAL A 136 -3.53 -5.70 12.00
N PRO A 137 -2.82 -6.57 11.28
CA PRO A 137 -1.37 -6.46 11.13
C PRO A 137 -0.98 -5.16 10.44
N SER A 138 0.17 -4.59 10.81
CA SER A 138 0.65 -3.33 10.20
C SER A 138 1.44 -3.52 8.91
N ILE A 139 1.70 -4.76 8.52
CA ILE A 139 2.33 -5.11 7.23
C ILE A 139 1.30 -5.90 6.42
N HIS A 140 0.91 -5.35 5.28
CA HIS A 140 -0.04 -5.96 4.36
C HIS A 140 0.69 -6.57 3.17
N ILE A 141 0.17 -7.69 2.66
CA ILE A 141 0.80 -8.51 1.63
C ILE A 141 -0.18 -8.64 0.47
N ILE A 142 0.02 -7.86 -0.57
CA ILE A 142 -0.78 -7.89 -1.77
C ILE A 142 -0.07 -8.72 -2.83
N VAL A 143 -0.75 -9.73 -3.38
CA VAL A 143 -0.17 -10.60 -4.40
C VAL A 143 -1.10 -10.66 -5.60
N GLU A 144 -0.55 -10.39 -6.77
CA GLU A 144 -1.23 -10.50 -8.04
C GLU A 144 -0.28 -11.09 -9.09
N ASN A 145 -0.66 -12.21 -9.68
CA ASN A 145 0.12 -12.93 -10.71
C ASN A 145 1.58 -13.22 -10.27
N GLY A 146 1.78 -13.54 -8.98
CA GLY A 146 3.10 -13.80 -8.40
C GLY A 146 3.94 -12.54 -8.11
N HIS A 147 3.44 -11.35 -8.37
CA HIS A 147 4.04 -10.10 -7.95
C HIS A 147 3.54 -9.71 -6.56
N VAL A 148 4.45 -9.43 -5.65
CA VAL A 148 4.16 -9.08 -4.26
C VAL A 148 4.36 -7.59 -4.06
N THR A 149 3.36 -6.93 -3.47
CA THR A 149 3.49 -5.57 -2.95
C THR A 149 3.33 -5.62 -1.43
N LEU A 150 4.29 -5.07 -0.71
CA LEU A 150 4.25 -4.90 0.74
C LEU A 150 3.80 -3.49 1.06
N GLU A 151 2.67 -3.37 1.73
CA GLU A 151 2.07 -2.11 2.16
C GLU A 151 2.07 -2.01 3.68
N GLY A 152 2.02 -0.80 4.20
CA GLY A 152 1.86 -0.61 5.63
C GLY A 152 2.98 0.15 6.31
N VAL A 153 3.11 -0.06 7.62
CA VAL A 153 4.02 0.71 8.47
C VAL A 153 4.91 -0.21 9.29
N VAL A 154 6.18 0.14 9.32
CA VAL A 154 7.20 -0.51 10.15
C VAL A 154 7.95 0.52 10.99
N ALA A 155 8.53 0.08 12.09
CA ALA A 155 9.19 0.97 13.05
C ALA A 155 10.50 1.57 12.53
N ASN A 156 11.18 0.92 11.59
CA ASN A 156 12.49 1.35 11.10
C ASN A 156 12.83 0.76 9.72
N GLU A 157 13.85 1.32 9.08
CA GLU A 157 14.35 0.87 7.77
C GLU A 157 14.91 -0.57 7.80
N MET A 158 15.43 -1.04 8.93
CA MET A 158 15.93 -2.41 9.05
C MET A 158 14.79 -3.40 8.91
N ASP A 159 13.65 -3.16 9.56
CA ASP A 159 12.47 -4.00 9.45
C ASP A 159 11.86 -3.97 8.05
N LYS A 160 11.84 -2.78 7.41
CA LYS A 160 11.44 -2.63 6.00
C LYS A 160 12.30 -3.49 5.08
N ASN A 161 13.61 -3.41 5.23
CA ASN A 161 14.55 -4.20 4.45
C ASN A 161 14.44 -5.70 4.74
N LEU A 162 14.23 -6.08 6.00
CA LEU A 162 14.04 -7.47 6.39
C LEU A 162 12.77 -8.06 5.77
N CYS A 163 11.67 -7.34 5.77
CA CYS A 163 10.44 -7.74 5.08
C CYS A 163 10.69 -8.01 3.59
N ASN A 164 11.42 -7.11 2.94
CA ASN A 164 11.79 -7.27 1.52
C ASN A 164 12.61 -8.53 1.27
N ILE A 165 13.63 -8.78 2.09
CA ILE A 165 14.49 -9.97 1.99
C ILE A 165 13.66 -11.24 2.19
N ARG A 166 12.79 -11.27 3.20
CA ARG A 166 11.94 -12.43 3.50
C ARG A 166 10.95 -12.72 2.38
N ALA A 167 10.31 -11.70 1.81
CA ALA A 167 9.38 -11.85 0.70
C ALA A 167 10.08 -12.33 -0.59
N ASN A 168 11.25 -11.77 -0.93
CA ASN A 168 12.02 -12.17 -2.11
C ASN A 168 12.54 -13.62 -2.02
N GLY A 169 12.74 -14.14 -0.81
CA GLY A 169 13.18 -15.52 -0.59
C GLY A 169 12.09 -16.59 -0.79
N VAL A 170 10.86 -16.19 -1.06
CA VAL A 170 9.73 -17.13 -1.21
C VAL A 170 9.67 -17.68 -2.65
N PRO A 171 9.59 -19.02 -2.82
CA PRO A 171 9.41 -19.62 -4.15
C PRO A 171 8.16 -19.10 -4.85
N ASN A 172 8.23 -18.96 -6.17
CA ASN A 172 7.16 -18.44 -7.03
C ASN A 172 6.81 -16.95 -6.86
N VAL A 173 7.61 -16.20 -6.12
CA VAL A 173 7.57 -14.73 -6.15
C VAL A 173 8.41 -14.25 -7.32
N PHE A 174 7.77 -13.51 -8.25
CA PHE A 174 8.45 -12.98 -9.43
C PHE A 174 9.10 -11.62 -9.17
N SER A 175 8.47 -10.81 -8.33
CA SER A 175 9.02 -9.53 -7.87
C SER A 175 8.42 -9.12 -6.54
N VAL A 176 9.15 -8.27 -5.81
CA VAL A 176 8.65 -7.62 -4.59
C VAL A 176 8.78 -6.11 -4.75
N THR A 177 7.67 -5.41 -4.62
CA THR A 177 7.59 -3.95 -4.49
C THR A 177 7.39 -3.63 -3.01
N ASN A 178 8.32 -2.90 -2.41
CA ASN A 178 8.28 -2.60 -0.98
C ASN A 178 7.85 -1.15 -0.74
N GLU A 179 6.56 -0.95 -0.50
CA GLU A 179 5.92 0.34 -0.24
C GLU A 179 5.71 0.60 1.27
N LEU A 180 6.33 -0.22 2.13
CA LEU A 180 6.28 -0.02 3.57
C LEU A 180 6.80 1.37 3.95
N GLN A 181 6.06 2.06 4.80
CA GLN A 181 6.43 3.34 5.37
C GLN A 181 7.16 3.12 6.71
N VAL A 182 8.13 3.97 7.01
CA VAL A 182 8.81 3.96 8.32
C VAL A 182 8.18 5.00 9.23
N GLU A 183 7.85 4.60 10.47
CA GLU A 183 7.28 5.53 11.46
C GLU A 183 8.20 6.74 11.67
N GLY A 184 7.64 7.95 11.60
CA GLY A 184 8.35 9.19 11.90
C GLY A 184 9.12 9.83 10.75
N HIS A 185 8.92 9.36 9.52
CA HIS A 185 9.48 9.98 8.31
C HIS A 185 8.41 10.52 7.37
#